data_85ef63e88843d6d5edac81c75303bc98
#
_entry.id   85ef63e88843d6d5edac81c75303bc98
#
_cell.length_a   1.000
_cell.length_b   1.000
_cell.length_c   1.000
_cell.angle_alpha   90.00
_cell.angle_beta   90.00
_cell.angle_gamma   90.00
#
_symmetry.space_group_name_H-M   'P 1'
#
loop_
_entity.id
_entity.type
_entity.pdbx_description
1 polymer ?
#
loop_
_entity_poly.entity_id
_entity_poly.type
_entity_poly.pdbx_seq_one_letter_code
_entity_poly.pdbx_strand_id
1 'polypeptide(L)'
;RGKGLDPMDLLKNMVFRQVDRSKFKELNMNWKSITRSLEKIDEKPLRFLRYFIMANYDTSSEKDGILREDQIYTWLSNNNAQCRYEEAPFQFVQKMAQNVELYVKCRMPDDKSEGNVHLKNIPLLAGKSYKLHLMLLLAASNMNPDALASFKAILESVVYYTVIDKIATNVTERTFASWCKDIRNIVTIEDLDRFVKDTLIPTVN
;
A
#
# COMPACT_ATOMS: atom_id res chain seq x y z
N ARG A 1 -25.52 -4.37 22.44
CA ARG A 1 -24.95 -4.21 21.07
C ARG A 1 -23.69 -5.06 21.02
N GLY A 2 -23.71 -6.20 20.30
CA GLY A 2 -22.52 -7.04 20.09
C GLY A 2 -21.42 -6.19 19.41
N LYS A 3 -20.16 -6.32 19.88
CA LYS A 3 -19.01 -5.77 19.15
C LYS A 3 -19.03 -6.42 17.78
N GLY A 4 -19.08 -5.62 16.71
CA GLY A 4 -18.87 -6.12 15.36
C GLY A 4 -17.53 -6.86 15.30
N LEU A 5 -17.45 -7.92 14.47
CA LEU A 5 -16.20 -8.64 14.26
C LEU A 5 -15.11 -7.64 13.81
N ASP A 6 -13.90 -7.82 14.38
CA ASP A 6 -12.73 -7.06 13.95
C ASP A 6 -12.49 -7.28 12.44
N PRO A 7 -12.21 -6.23 11.66
CA PRO A 7 -11.96 -6.37 10.24
C PRO A 7 -10.88 -7.39 9.90
N MET A 8 -9.81 -7.46 10.70
CA MET A 8 -8.75 -8.44 10.48
C MET A 8 -9.22 -9.87 10.77
N ASP A 9 -10.12 -10.06 11.73
CA ASP A 9 -10.70 -11.38 12.02
C ASP A 9 -11.62 -11.83 10.88
N LEU A 10 -12.38 -10.92 10.26
CA LEU A 10 -13.17 -11.23 9.07
C LEU A 10 -12.30 -11.70 7.91
N LEU A 11 -11.24 -10.96 7.59
CA LEU A 11 -10.32 -11.33 6.53
C LEU A 11 -9.60 -12.65 6.85
N LYS A 12 -9.18 -12.84 8.10
CA LYS A 12 -8.60 -14.08 8.56
C LYS A 12 -9.51 -15.26 8.30
N ASN A 13 -10.78 -15.14 8.67
CA ASN A 13 -11.77 -16.20 8.45
C ASN A 13 -11.97 -16.50 6.97
N MET A 14 -11.99 -15.49 6.09
CA MET A 14 -12.06 -15.70 4.64
C MET A 14 -10.88 -16.51 4.12
N VAL A 15 -9.67 -16.11 4.47
CA VAL A 15 -8.42 -16.73 3.97
C VAL A 15 -8.21 -18.12 4.58
N PHE A 16 -8.51 -18.30 5.87
CA PHE A 16 -8.23 -19.55 6.59
C PHE A 16 -9.24 -20.68 6.30
N ARG A 17 -10.41 -20.36 5.74
CA ARG A 17 -11.39 -21.38 5.33
C ARG A 17 -10.83 -22.36 4.31
N GLN A 18 -9.86 -21.94 3.52
CA GLN A 18 -9.27 -22.71 2.42
C GLN A 18 -7.96 -23.42 2.82
N VAL A 19 -7.53 -23.31 4.08
CA VAL A 19 -6.23 -23.82 4.51
C VAL A 19 -6.35 -25.17 5.19
N ASP A 20 -5.51 -26.14 4.77
CA ASP A 20 -5.36 -27.41 5.47
C ASP A 20 -4.90 -27.21 6.93
N ARG A 21 -5.45 -27.99 7.85
CA ARG A 21 -5.15 -27.91 9.28
C ARG A 21 -3.66 -28.04 9.59
N SER A 22 -2.92 -28.82 8.81
CA SER A 22 -1.47 -29.02 8.99
C SER A 22 -0.68 -27.72 8.82
N LYS A 23 -1.15 -26.81 7.96
CA LYS A 23 -0.50 -25.53 7.63
C LYS A 23 -1.05 -24.34 8.44
N PHE A 24 -2.09 -24.56 9.23
CA PHE A 24 -2.78 -23.51 9.98
C PHE A 24 -1.87 -22.77 10.97
N LYS A 25 -0.93 -23.49 11.61
CA LYS A 25 -0.01 -22.91 12.60
C LYS A 25 0.92 -21.86 11.94
N GLU A 26 1.49 -22.18 10.80
CA GLU A 26 2.41 -21.31 10.08
C GLU A 26 1.68 -20.05 9.58
N LEU A 27 0.53 -20.22 8.94
CA LEU A 27 -0.29 -19.10 8.47
C LEU A 27 -0.71 -18.17 9.61
N ASN A 28 -1.06 -18.75 10.78
CA ASN A 28 -1.43 -17.99 11.97
C ASN A 28 -0.25 -17.20 12.56
N MET A 29 0.98 -17.71 12.43
CA MET A 29 2.18 -16.97 12.84
C MET A 29 2.37 -15.71 11.98
N ASN A 30 2.29 -15.85 10.65
CA ASN A 30 2.36 -14.72 9.72
C ASN A 30 1.25 -13.71 10.00
N TRP A 31 0.03 -14.19 10.23
CA TRP A 31 -1.11 -13.33 10.57
C TRP A 31 -0.90 -12.51 11.84
N LYS A 32 -0.42 -13.16 12.90
CA LYS A 32 -0.08 -12.49 14.16
C LYS A 32 1.04 -11.45 13.99
N SER A 33 2.00 -11.73 13.12
CA SER A 33 3.05 -10.76 12.79
C SER A 33 2.48 -9.51 12.13
N ILE A 34 1.56 -9.68 11.15
CA ILE A 34 0.87 -8.59 10.47
C ILE A 34 0.12 -7.71 11.49
N THR A 35 -0.75 -8.31 12.30
CA THR A 35 -1.57 -7.56 13.27
C THR A 35 -0.72 -6.81 14.27
N ARG A 36 0.30 -7.46 14.86
CA ARG A 36 1.23 -6.82 15.80
C ARG A 36 2.01 -5.67 15.19
N SER A 37 2.42 -5.79 13.92
CA SER A 37 3.15 -4.73 13.22
C SER A 37 2.29 -3.51 12.99
N LEU A 38 1.01 -3.67 12.65
CA LEU A 38 0.06 -2.57 12.50
C LEU A 38 -0.26 -1.92 13.86
N GLU A 39 -0.47 -2.71 14.91
CA GLU A 39 -0.68 -2.23 16.28
C GLU A 39 0.50 -1.38 16.77
N LYS A 40 1.74 -1.83 16.51
CA LYS A 40 2.97 -1.12 16.93
C LYS A 40 3.05 0.33 16.41
N ILE A 41 2.48 0.59 15.25
CA ILE A 41 2.51 1.91 14.60
C ILE A 41 1.16 2.64 14.68
N ASP A 42 0.24 2.14 15.48
CA ASP A 42 -1.14 2.65 15.61
C ASP A 42 -1.82 2.85 14.25
N GLU A 43 -1.75 1.80 13.41
CA GLU A 43 -2.35 1.85 12.08
C GLU A 43 -3.69 1.13 12.03
N LYS A 44 -4.67 1.76 11.39
CA LYS A 44 -5.98 1.16 11.15
C LYS A 44 -5.87 0.03 10.13
N PRO A 45 -6.24 -1.21 10.49
CA PRO A 45 -6.11 -2.36 9.58
C PRO A 45 -6.80 -2.16 8.22
N LEU A 46 -8.00 -1.57 8.19
CA LEU A 46 -8.74 -1.33 6.94
C LEU A 46 -8.01 -0.35 6.03
N ARG A 47 -7.35 0.69 6.58
CA ARG A 47 -6.54 1.61 5.77
C ARG A 47 -5.36 0.90 5.14
N PHE A 48 -4.62 0.10 5.93
CA PHE A 48 -3.52 -0.71 5.39
C PHE A 48 -4.01 -1.65 4.30
N LEU A 49 -5.09 -2.42 4.54
CA LEU A 49 -5.66 -3.35 3.56
C LEU A 49 -6.06 -2.64 2.26
N ARG A 50 -6.67 -1.47 2.37
CA ARG A 50 -7.03 -0.65 1.22
C ARG A 50 -5.81 -0.25 0.40
N TYR A 51 -4.76 0.24 1.04
CA TYR A 51 -3.51 0.60 0.36
C TYR A 51 -2.78 -0.63 -0.20
N PHE A 52 -2.76 -1.73 0.54
CA PHE A 52 -2.22 -3.00 0.07
C PHE A 52 -2.90 -3.47 -1.21
N ILE A 53 -4.22 -3.43 -1.26
CA ILE A 53 -4.99 -3.85 -2.43
C ILE A 53 -4.69 -2.92 -3.61
N MET A 54 -4.86 -1.60 -3.46
CA MET A 54 -4.64 -0.64 -4.54
C MET A 54 -3.19 -0.63 -5.04
N ALA A 55 -2.22 -0.86 -4.16
CA ALA A 55 -0.81 -0.95 -4.53
C ALA A 55 -0.47 -2.22 -5.33
N ASN A 56 -1.12 -3.33 -5.05
CA ASN A 56 -0.70 -4.66 -5.56
C ASN A 56 -1.63 -5.26 -6.62
N TYR A 57 -2.84 -4.73 -6.79
CA TYR A 57 -3.86 -5.29 -7.66
C TYR A 57 -4.54 -4.20 -8.51
N ASP A 58 -5.19 -4.60 -9.59
CA ASP A 58 -5.94 -3.67 -10.42
C ASP A 58 -7.30 -3.35 -9.78
N THR A 59 -7.50 -2.09 -9.44
CA THR A 59 -8.74 -1.55 -8.88
C THR A 59 -9.47 -0.63 -9.85
N SER A 60 -9.13 -0.65 -11.13
CA SER A 60 -9.73 0.22 -12.16
C SER A 60 -11.23 0.02 -12.35
N SER A 61 -11.78 -1.12 -11.92
CA SER A 61 -13.22 -1.38 -11.88
C SER A 61 -13.98 -0.59 -10.81
N GLU A 62 -13.27 -0.10 -9.80
CA GLU A 62 -13.86 0.71 -8.74
C GLU A 62 -14.04 2.16 -9.21
N LYS A 63 -14.97 2.87 -8.59
CA LYS A 63 -15.20 4.29 -8.90
C LYS A 63 -13.92 5.10 -8.70
N ASP A 64 -13.45 5.74 -9.75
CA ASP A 64 -12.20 6.51 -9.77
C ASP A 64 -10.93 5.66 -9.44
N GLY A 65 -10.99 4.34 -9.58
CA GLY A 65 -9.92 3.42 -9.19
C GLY A 65 -9.70 3.30 -7.68
N ILE A 66 -10.55 3.92 -6.87
CA ILE A 66 -10.41 4.00 -5.41
C ILE A 66 -11.25 2.92 -4.73
N LEU A 67 -10.59 1.99 -4.07
CA LEU A 67 -11.24 1.04 -3.18
C LEU A 67 -11.61 1.73 -1.85
N ARG A 68 -12.86 1.63 -1.42
CA ARG A 68 -13.32 2.14 -0.13
C ARG A 68 -13.20 1.07 0.95
N GLU A 69 -13.07 1.50 2.22
CA GLU A 69 -12.91 0.57 3.35
C GLU A 69 -14.09 -0.39 3.49
N ASP A 70 -15.31 0.06 3.23
CA ASP A 70 -16.54 -0.76 3.27
C ASP A 70 -16.68 -1.75 2.10
N GLN A 71 -15.87 -1.60 1.05
CA GLN A 71 -15.88 -2.44 -0.15
C GLN A 71 -14.81 -3.54 -0.15
N ILE A 72 -13.86 -3.52 0.78
CA ILE A 72 -12.67 -4.40 0.78
C ILE A 72 -13.05 -5.87 0.63
N TYR A 73 -14.00 -6.36 1.43
CA TYR A 73 -14.37 -7.79 1.43
C TYR A 73 -15.11 -8.19 0.16
N THR A 74 -16.01 -7.34 -0.31
CA THR A 74 -16.73 -7.56 -1.58
C THR A 74 -15.75 -7.56 -2.74
N TRP A 75 -14.80 -6.62 -2.74
CA TRP A 75 -13.78 -6.55 -3.76
C TRP A 75 -12.91 -7.81 -3.78
N LEU A 76 -12.41 -8.28 -2.62
CA LEU A 76 -11.61 -9.51 -2.51
C LEU A 76 -12.39 -10.72 -3.06
N SER A 77 -13.66 -10.88 -2.70
CA SER A 77 -14.49 -11.96 -3.18
C SER A 77 -14.68 -11.92 -4.70
N ASN A 78 -14.91 -10.75 -5.27
CA ASN A 78 -15.12 -10.57 -6.70
C ASN A 78 -13.83 -10.66 -7.52
N ASN A 79 -12.68 -10.43 -6.90
CA ASN A 79 -11.37 -10.37 -7.56
C ASN A 79 -10.42 -11.49 -7.11
N ASN A 80 -10.97 -12.63 -6.64
CA ASN A 80 -10.14 -13.76 -6.22
C ASN A 80 -9.22 -14.25 -7.34
N ALA A 81 -9.60 -14.14 -8.61
CA ALA A 81 -8.79 -14.52 -9.76
C ALA A 81 -7.45 -13.77 -9.81
N GLN A 82 -7.37 -12.52 -9.36
CA GLN A 82 -6.12 -11.76 -9.32
C GLN A 82 -5.40 -11.81 -7.96
N CYS A 83 -6.11 -11.87 -6.84
CA CYS A 83 -5.47 -11.91 -5.51
C CYS A 83 -5.21 -13.34 -5.01
N ARG A 84 -5.95 -14.34 -5.51
CA ARG A 84 -5.77 -15.78 -5.30
C ARG A 84 -5.74 -16.19 -3.82
N TYR A 85 -6.51 -15.50 -2.98
CA TYR A 85 -6.50 -15.80 -1.56
C TYR A 85 -7.15 -17.17 -1.23
N GLU A 86 -8.00 -17.70 -2.12
CA GLU A 86 -8.62 -19.02 -1.98
C GLU A 86 -7.69 -20.14 -2.45
N GLU A 87 -7.05 -20.00 -3.64
CA GLU A 87 -6.19 -21.01 -4.23
C GLU A 87 -4.78 -21.02 -3.61
N ALA A 88 -4.29 -19.85 -3.21
CA ALA A 88 -2.93 -19.67 -2.71
C ALA A 88 -2.88 -18.81 -1.43
N PRO A 89 -3.60 -19.19 -0.35
CA PRO A 89 -3.73 -18.41 0.87
C PRO A 89 -2.39 -18.08 1.54
N PHE A 90 -1.41 -18.98 1.46
CA PHE A 90 -0.06 -18.73 1.96
C PHE A 90 0.63 -17.59 1.21
N GLN A 91 0.60 -17.61 -0.11
CA GLN A 91 1.23 -16.58 -0.93
C GLN A 91 0.57 -15.22 -0.71
N PHE A 92 -0.77 -15.21 -0.58
CA PHE A 92 -1.51 -13.98 -0.28
C PHE A 92 -1.11 -13.38 1.08
N VAL A 93 -1.07 -14.21 2.15
CA VAL A 93 -0.68 -13.74 3.50
C VAL A 93 0.80 -13.39 3.55
N GLN A 94 1.68 -14.13 2.87
CA GLN A 94 3.10 -13.82 2.78
C GLN A 94 3.32 -12.46 2.08
N LYS A 95 2.64 -12.22 0.96
CA LYS A 95 2.69 -10.93 0.27
C LYS A 95 2.19 -9.80 1.18
N MET A 96 1.10 -10.03 1.91
CA MET A 96 0.58 -9.05 2.86
C MET A 96 1.58 -8.78 4.00
N ALA A 97 2.25 -9.80 4.54
CA ALA A 97 3.28 -9.65 5.56
C ALA A 97 4.48 -8.82 5.07
N GLN A 98 4.98 -9.09 3.86
CA GLN A 98 6.05 -8.30 3.23
C GLN A 98 5.63 -6.83 3.06
N ASN A 99 4.39 -6.59 2.64
CA ASN A 99 3.87 -5.23 2.50
C ASN A 99 3.69 -4.53 3.85
N VAL A 100 3.31 -5.23 4.91
CA VAL A 100 3.26 -4.65 6.26
C VAL A 100 4.65 -4.25 6.74
N GLU A 101 5.66 -5.09 6.52
CA GLU A 101 7.05 -4.76 6.87
C GLU A 101 7.54 -3.50 6.12
N LEU A 102 7.28 -3.43 4.82
CA LEU A 102 7.61 -2.24 4.02
C LEU A 102 6.83 -1.01 4.51
N TYR A 103 5.54 -1.17 4.79
CA TYR A 103 4.69 -0.10 5.32
C TYR A 103 5.25 0.48 6.63
N VAL A 104 5.64 -0.40 7.58
CA VAL A 104 6.24 0.00 8.85
C VAL A 104 7.57 0.74 8.63
N LYS A 105 8.45 0.22 7.76
CA LYS A 105 9.72 0.87 7.41
C LYS A 105 9.50 2.27 6.81
N CYS A 106 8.53 2.41 5.92
CA CYS A 106 8.21 3.71 5.32
C CYS A 106 7.52 4.66 6.31
N ARG A 107 6.76 4.14 7.26
CA ARG A 107 6.07 4.93 8.29
C ARG A 107 7.00 5.39 9.40
N MET A 108 8.04 4.61 9.68
CA MET A 108 9.07 4.87 10.70
C MET A 108 10.46 4.73 10.06
N PRO A 109 10.82 5.62 9.13
CA PRO A 109 12.07 5.50 8.38
C PRO A 109 13.29 5.69 9.31
N ASP A 110 14.28 4.79 9.17
CA ASP A 110 15.56 4.91 9.86
C ASP A 110 16.43 6.05 9.28
N ASP A 111 17.56 6.36 9.97
CA ASP A 111 18.48 7.41 9.53
C ASP A 111 19.56 6.91 8.55
N LYS A 112 19.61 5.61 8.28
CA LYS A 112 20.74 4.98 7.57
C LYS A 112 20.41 4.69 6.11
N SER A 113 19.15 4.39 5.83
CA SER A 113 18.74 4.01 4.47
C SER A 113 18.62 5.22 3.57
N GLU A 114 19.19 5.10 2.38
CA GLU A 114 19.18 6.16 1.37
C GLU A 114 17.75 6.60 1.01
N GLY A 115 17.58 7.89 0.82
CA GLY A 115 16.27 8.50 0.54
C GLY A 115 15.31 8.58 1.72
N ASN A 116 15.61 8.01 2.89
CA ASN A 116 14.70 8.05 4.04
C ASN A 116 14.50 9.46 4.63
N VAL A 117 15.45 10.38 4.41
CA VAL A 117 15.27 11.80 4.75
C VAL A 117 14.02 12.38 4.10
N HIS A 118 13.74 12.02 2.85
CA HIS A 118 12.56 12.47 2.12
C HIS A 118 11.25 11.97 2.76
N LEU A 119 11.23 10.72 3.23
CA LEU A 119 10.08 10.18 3.95
C LEU A 119 9.84 10.86 5.31
N LYS A 120 10.90 11.32 5.98
CA LYS A 120 10.79 12.08 7.24
C LYS A 120 10.24 13.48 7.02
N ASN A 121 10.53 14.09 5.87
CA ASN A 121 10.04 15.42 5.53
C ASN A 121 8.54 15.44 5.20
N ILE A 122 7.99 14.38 4.61
CA ILE A 122 6.57 14.32 4.22
C ILE A 122 5.61 14.67 5.37
N PRO A 123 5.71 14.09 6.58
CA PRO A 123 4.85 14.49 7.69
C PRO A 123 5.06 15.92 8.19
N LEU A 124 6.23 16.51 7.94
CA LEU A 124 6.50 17.92 8.26
C LEU A 124 5.77 18.86 7.27
N LEU A 125 5.69 18.46 6.01
CA LEU A 125 5.04 19.21 4.94
C LEU A 125 3.51 19.09 4.99
N ALA A 126 3.00 17.85 5.01
CA ALA A 126 1.58 17.54 4.85
C ALA A 126 0.85 17.21 6.15
N GLY A 127 1.56 17.21 7.30
CA GLY A 127 1.03 16.87 8.60
C GLY A 127 1.12 15.36 8.92
N LYS A 128 1.18 15.04 10.23
CA LYS A 128 1.38 13.67 10.74
C LYS A 128 0.26 12.68 10.36
N SER A 129 -0.93 13.18 10.02
CA SER A 129 -2.08 12.36 9.60
C SER A 129 -2.05 11.98 8.12
N TYR A 130 -1.21 12.65 7.31
CA TYR A 130 -1.08 12.37 5.88
C TYR A 130 -0.41 11.02 5.65
N LYS A 131 -1.05 10.14 4.90
CA LYS A 131 -0.59 8.75 4.68
C LYS A 131 -0.74 8.26 3.24
N LEU A 132 -1.27 9.09 2.32
CA LEU A 132 -1.53 8.66 0.93
C LEU A 132 -0.26 8.19 0.21
N HIS A 133 0.90 8.81 0.48
CA HIS A 133 2.18 8.44 -0.09
C HIS A 133 2.58 6.98 0.18
N LEU A 134 2.09 6.39 1.29
CA LEU A 134 2.42 5.01 1.65
C LEU A 134 1.85 4.00 0.64
N MET A 135 0.73 4.31 0.00
CA MET A 135 0.17 3.49 -1.08
C MET A 135 1.14 3.37 -2.26
N LEU A 136 1.74 4.50 -2.68
CA LEU A 136 2.72 4.51 -3.77
C LEU A 136 4.02 3.78 -3.39
N LEU A 137 4.47 3.88 -2.12
CA LEU A 137 5.64 3.15 -1.63
C LEU A 137 5.41 1.63 -1.58
N LEU A 138 4.19 1.19 -1.30
CA LEU A 138 3.83 -0.22 -1.41
C LEU A 138 3.84 -0.69 -2.88
N ALA A 139 3.35 0.13 -3.81
CA ALA A 139 3.40 -0.16 -5.23
C ALA A 139 4.86 -0.22 -5.76
N ALA A 140 5.76 0.57 -5.18
CA ALA A 140 7.18 0.63 -5.51
C ALA A 140 8.03 -0.55 -4.96
N SER A 141 7.40 -1.59 -4.43
CA SER A 141 8.09 -2.72 -3.78
C SER A 141 9.05 -3.50 -4.68
N ASN A 142 8.93 -3.36 -6.00
CA ASN A 142 9.79 -4.02 -6.98
C ASN A 142 11.00 -3.17 -7.41
N MET A 143 11.06 -1.90 -7.01
CA MET A 143 12.18 -1.02 -7.36
C MET A 143 13.48 -1.51 -6.74
N ASN A 144 14.56 -1.43 -7.52
CA ASN A 144 15.92 -1.60 -6.97
C ASN A 144 16.25 -0.46 -5.98
N PRO A 145 17.30 -0.58 -5.14
CA PRO A 145 17.61 0.40 -4.12
C PRO A 145 17.78 1.82 -4.65
N ASP A 146 18.45 2.00 -5.78
CA ASP A 146 18.74 3.32 -6.36
C ASP A 146 17.46 3.99 -6.90
N ALA A 147 16.64 3.23 -7.62
CA ALA A 147 15.33 3.70 -8.09
C ALA A 147 14.40 4.04 -6.92
N LEU A 148 14.41 3.23 -5.86
CA LEU A 148 13.59 3.49 -4.67
C LEU A 148 14.05 4.75 -3.92
N ALA A 149 15.36 4.99 -3.80
CA ALA A 149 15.90 6.21 -3.19
C ALA A 149 15.48 7.45 -3.98
N SER A 150 15.64 7.42 -5.32
CA SER A 150 15.20 8.50 -6.22
C SER A 150 13.69 8.70 -6.16
N PHE A 151 12.91 7.61 -6.13
CA PHE A 151 11.45 7.69 -6.02
C PHE A 151 10.98 8.37 -4.72
N LYS A 152 11.65 8.13 -3.59
CA LYS A 152 11.35 8.82 -2.32
C LYS A 152 11.53 10.34 -2.43
N ALA A 153 12.57 10.80 -3.14
CA ALA A 153 12.81 12.23 -3.38
C ALA A 153 11.72 12.85 -4.28
N ILE A 154 11.36 12.15 -5.34
CA ILE A 154 10.26 12.55 -6.23
C ILE A 154 8.93 12.61 -5.45
N LEU A 155 8.66 11.62 -4.60
CA LEU A 155 7.44 11.55 -3.81
C LEU A 155 7.32 12.70 -2.81
N GLU A 156 8.42 13.12 -2.15
CA GLU A 156 8.45 14.33 -1.33
C GLU A 156 8.08 15.55 -2.16
N SER A 157 8.67 15.71 -3.35
CA SER A 157 8.39 16.84 -4.25
C SER A 157 6.92 16.88 -4.69
N VAL A 158 6.35 15.72 -5.02
CA VAL A 158 4.93 15.60 -5.37
C VAL A 158 4.03 15.99 -4.19
N VAL A 159 4.33 15.50 -2.98
CA VAL A 159 3.55 15.87 -1.78
C VAL A 159 3.68 17.37 -1.51
N TYR A 160 4.88 17.94 -1.63
CA TYR A 160 5.11 19.38 -1.50
C TYR A 160 4.23 20.16 -2.47
N TYR A 161 4.23 19.78 -3.76
CA TYR A 161 3.39 20.38 -4.78
C TYR A 161 1.90 20.32 -4.40
N THR A 162 1.40 19.15 -3.99
CA THR A 162 -0.02 19.02 -3.61
C THR A 162 -0.43 19.92 -2.44
N VAL A 163 0.52 20.16 -1.50
CA VAL A 163 0.30 21.05 -0.34
C VAL A 163 0.29 22.52 -0.76
N ILE A 164 1.26 22.94 -1.56
CA ILE A 164 1.39 24.36 -2.01
C ILE A 164 0.22 24.76 -2.90
N ASP A 165 -0.16 23.91 -3.84
CA ASP A 165 -1.28 24.14 -4.76
C ASP A 165 -2.65 23.86 -4.13
N LYS A 166 -2.67 23.46 -2.85
CA LYS A 166 -3.91 23.16 -2.12
C LYS A 166 -4.80 22.14 -2.82
N ILE A 167 -4.18 21.15 -3.46
CA ILE A 167 -4.92 20.11 -4.18
C ILE A 167 -5.76 19.30 -3.19
N ALA A 168 -7.04 19.14 -3.48
CA ALA A 168 -7.94 18.40 -2.60
C ALA A 168 -7.51 16.95 -2.42
N THR A 169 -7.59 16.43 -1.20
CA THR A 169 -7.13 15.08 -0.84
C THR A 169 -7.73 13.98 -1.72
N ASN A 170 -9.00 14.12 -2.11
CA ASN A 170 -9.66 13.14 -2.99
C ASN A 170 -9.12 13.18 -4.43
N VAL A 171 -8.65 14.32 -4.91
CA VAL A 171 -7.98 14.45 -6.21
C VAL A 171 -6.61 13.77 -6.14
N THR A 172 -5.82 14.09 -5.13
CA THR A 172 -4.52 13.44 -4.88
C THR A 172 -4.66 11.92 -4.78
N GLU A 173 -5.68 11.44 -4.08
CA GLU A 173 -5.92 10.01 -3.92
C GLU A 173 -6.24 9.30 -5.23
N ARG A 174 -7.07 9.90 -6.10
CA ARG A 174 -7.34 9.37 -7.45
C ARG A 174 -6.09 9.29 -8.30
N THR A 175 -5.31 10.36 -8.31
CA THR A 175 -4.04 10.42 -9.02
C THR A 175 -3.09 9.34 -8.54
N PHE A 176 -2.93 9.17 -7.23
CA PHE A 176 -2.06 8.14 -6.67
C PHE A 176 -2.56 6.73 -6.96
N ALA A 177 -3.86 6.49 -6.87
CA ALA A 177 -4.45 5.20 -7.24
C ALA A 177 -4.19 4.85 -8.71
N SER A 178 -4.33 5.81 -9.62
CA SER A 178 -4.02 5.58 -11.05
C SER A 178 -2.54 5.27 -11.28
N TRP A 179 -1.63 5.93 -10.57
CA TRP A 179 -0.19 5.70 -10.70
C TRP A 179 0.29 4.36 -10.16
N CYS A 180 -0.42 3.74 -9.22
CA CYS A 180 -0.04 2.43 -8.68
C CYS A 180 0.17 1.37 -9.77
N LYS A 181 -0.63 1.40 -10.84
CA LYS A 181 -0.52 0.46 -11.95
C LYS A 181 0.83 0.56 -12.67
N ASP A 182 1.30 1.78 -12.92
CA ASP A 182 2.57 2.02 -13.62
C ASP A 182 3.74 1.78 -12.66
N ILE A 183 3.66 2.28 -11.43
CA ILE A 183 4.71 2.14 -10.41
C ILE A 183 5.03 0.69 -10.09
N ARG A 184 4.05 -0.21 -10.08
CA ARG A 184 4.27 -1.66 -9.87
C ARG A 184 5.25 -2.30 -10.84
N ASN A 185 5.39 -1.74 -12.03
CA ASN A 185 6.23 -2.26 -13.11
C ASN A 185 7.61 -1.59 -13.15
N ILE A 186 7.88 -0.62 -12.30
CA ILE A 186 9.17 0.06 -12.24
C ILE A 186 10.15 -0.78 -11.42
N VAL A 187 11.31 -1.05 -12.01
CA VAL A 187 12.40 -1.79 -11.37
C VAL A 187 13.67 -0.93 -11.31
N THR A 188 13.99 -0.22 -12.39
CA THR A 188 15.24 0.54 -12.55
C THR A 188 15.01 2.04 -12.55
N ILE A 189 16.10 2.81 -12.49
CA ILE A 189 16.05 4.29 -12.62
C ILE A 189 15.51 4.69 -14.00
N GLU A 190 15.89 3.98 -15.05
CA GLU A 190 15.42 4.28 -16.41
C GLU A 190 13.91 4.08 -16.56
N ASP A 191 13.34 3.08 -15.88
CA ASP A 191 11.89 2.89 -15.81
C ASP A 191 11.23 4.04 -15.04
N LEU A 192 11.85 4.47 -13.93
CA LEU A 192 11.39 5.59 -13.12
C LEU A 192 11.40 6.91 -13.91
N ASP A 193 12.49 7.19 -14.63
CA ASP A 193 12.62 8.38 -15.47
C ASP A 193 11.54 8.42 -16.56
N ARG A 194 11.23 7.26 -17.15
CA ARG A 194 10.14 7.13 -18.13
C ARG A 194 8.79 7.45 -17.49
N PHE A 195 8.51 6.87 -16.32
CA PHE A 195 7.27 7.17 -15.58
C PHE A 195 7.16 8.66 -15.24
N VAL A 196 8.24 9.28 -14.78
CA VAL A 196 8.27 10.72 -14.46
C VAL A 196 7.94 11.55 -15.70
N LYS A 197 8.57 11.25 -16.82
CA LYS A 197 8.39 12.00 -18.08
C LYS A 197 6.99 11.79 -18.69
N ASP A 198 6.54 10.54 -18.73
CA ASP A 198 5.38 10.18 -19.55
C ASP A 198 4.06 10.20 -18.76
N THR A 199 4.14 10.09 -17.42
CA THR A 199 2.94 10.01 -16.55
C THR A 199 2.90 11.13 -15.51
N LEU A 200 3.97 11.31 -14.71
CA LEU A 200 3.94 12.24 -13.58
C LEU A 200 3.88 13.69 -14.04
N ILE A 201 4.85 14.13 -14.86
CA ILE A 201 4.92 15.53 -15.32
C ILE A 201 3.64 15.96 -16.05
N PRO A 202 3.06 15.19 -16.99
CA PRO A 202 1.81 15.55 -17.64
C PRO A 202 0.60 15.63 -16.70
N THR A 203 0.66 14.97 -15.55
CA THR A 203 -0.46 14.99 -14.59
C THR A 203 -0.40 16.18 -13.64
N VAL A 204 0.80 16.72 -13.35
CA VAL A 204 0.99 17.84 -12.41
C VAL A 204 1.14 19.21 -13.10
N ASN A 205 1.23 19.26 -14.42
CA ASN A 205 1.19 20.48 -15.24
C ASN A 205 -0.21 20.75 -15.76
#